data_540cc9a6a30f5021395037d6e1f527b4
#
_entry.id   540cc9a6a30f5021395037d6e1f527b4
#
_cell.length_a   1.000
_cell.length_b   1.000
_cell.length_c   1.000
_cell.angle_alpha   90.00
_cell.angle_beta   90.00
_cell.angle_gamma   90.00
#
_symmetry.space_group_name_H-M   'P 1'
#
loop_
_entity.id
_entity.type
_entity.pdbx_description
1 polymer ?
#
loop_
_entity_poly.entity_id
_entity_poly.type
_entity_poly.pdbx_seq_one_letter_code
_entity_poly.pdbx_strand_id
1 'polypeptide(L)'
;QAALFMSVIAVLHRTGTTDLNKLGGLVARMPLSFLVMLFGIIGLAGLPPMNGFVSKWMVYRALLTEGMPLLFVGAVIGTLGTILSVYKLIHNIFLGQLRIEHVGVREAPLSMLIPMLGLSAIIFLSGFIPGPALAWVAQVQRLLGLPEVPYTLGGIVDPRGGLDMIWLVSILMAGFAVGALVFYGLGNRSKRVHQLDNYAGGHFLTADVRYQYSDNFYAGLMHLIGGWYRGTFQWLEGAFTSALDLASYAMNGLFRMAQPILLVLATAVAALAWASA
;
A
#
# COMPACT_ATOMS: atom_id res chain seq x y z
N GLN A 1 5.17 2.42 2.97
CA GLN A 1 5.53 2.45 1.53
C GLN A 1 6.99 2.02 1.31
N ALA A 2 7.98 2.61 2.01
CA ALA A 2 9.39 2.27 1.80
C ALA A 2 9.68 0.76 1.92
N ALA A 3 9.19 0.09 2.97
CA ALA A 3 9.35 -1.36 3.14
C ALA A 3 8.76 -2.15 1.96
N LEU A 4 7.60 -1.72 1.46
CA LEU A 4 6.93 -2.35 0.32
C LEU A 4 7.76 -2.19 -0.96
N PHE A 5 8.24 -0.98 -1.27
CA PHE A 5 9.11 -0.76 -2.44
C PHE A 5 10.42 -1.54 -2.34
N MET A 6 11.05 -1.57 -1.17
CA MET A 6 12.28 -2.34 -0.97
C MET A 6 12.03 -3.85 -1.16
N SER A 7 10.89 -4.39 -0.74
CA SER A 7 10.56 -5.80 -0.99
C SER A 7 10.35 -6.09 -2.49
N VAL A 8 9.73 -5.15 -3.24
CA VAL A 8 9.64 -5.26 -4.71
C VAL A 8 11.00 -5.23 -5.37
N ILE A 9 11.89 -4.33 -4.91
CA ILE A 9 13.27 -4.26 -5.41
C ILE A 9 14.05 -5.54 -5.08
N ALA A 10 13.83 -6.13 -3.92
CA ALA A 10 14.44 -7.42 -3.55
C ALA A 10 13.99 -8.55 -4.47
N VAL A 11 12.70 -8.58 -4.84
CA VAL A 11 12.16 -9.53 -5.82
C VAL A 11 12.78 -9.28 -7.19
N LEU A 12 12.81 -8.03 -7.66
CA LEU A 12 13.45 -7.68 -8.94
C LEU A 12 14.92 -8.10 -8.98
N HIS A 13 15.66 -7.86 -7.89
CA HIS A 13 17.08 -8.25 -7.79
C HIS A 13 17.29 -9.76 -7.95
N ARG A 14 16.34 -10.57 -7.50
CA ARG A 14 16.44 -12.04 -7.54
C ARG A 14 15.83 -12.68 -8.76
N THR A 15 14.80 -12.09 -9.35
CA THR A 15 14.06 -12.64 -10.48
C THR A 15 14.39 -11.96 -11.81
N GLY A 16 14.96 -10.75 -11.77
CA GLY A 16 15.26 -9.94 -12.95
C GLY A 16 14.04 -9.37 -13.66
N THR A 17 12.83 -9.48 -13.06
CA THR A 17 11.58 -9.03 -13.70
C THR A 17 10.65 -8.32 -12.71
N THR A 18 9.92 -7.34 -13.23
CA THR A 18 8.80 -6.67 -12.53
C THR A 18 7.44 -7.05 -13.10
N ASP A 19 7.42 -7.88 -14.14
CA ASP A 19 6.19 -8.34 -14.78
C ASP A 19 5.47 -9.35 -13.87
N LEU A 20 4.33 -8.93 -13.30
CA LEU A 20 3.53 -9.76 -12.42
C LEU A 20 3.03 -11.05 -13.08
N ASN A 21 2.89 -11.08 -14.42
CA ASN A 21 2.53 -12.28 -15.16
C ASN A 21 3.68 -13.32 -15.20
N LYS A 22 4.90 -12.89 -14.91
CA LYS A 22 6.08 -13.75 -14.85
C LYS A 22 6.50 -14.13 -13.43
N LEU A 23 5.81 -13.63 -12.41
CA LEU A 23 6.06 -13.91 -11.01
C LEU A 23 5.03 -14.90 -10.45
N GLY A 24 5.23 -15.38 -9.25
CA GLY A 24 4.29 -16.26 -8.53
C GLY A 24 4.99 -17.23 -7.59
N GLY A 25 4.32 -17.57 -6.48
CA GLY A 25 4.73 -18.63 -5.57
C GLY A 25 6.06 -18.41 -4.83
N LEU A 26 6.58 -17.19 -4.81
CA LEU A 26 7.90 -16.89 -4.23
C LEU A 26 7.94 -16.95 -2.70
N VAL A 27 6.80 -17.11 -2.01
CA VAL A 27 6.75 -17.18 -0.54
C VAL A 27 7.68 -18.26 0.05
N ALA A 28 7.75 -19.41 -0.59
CA ALA A 28 8.62 -20.51 -0.15
C ALA A 28 10.13 -20.25 -0.40
N ARG A 29 10.46 -19.34 -1.31
CA ARG A 29 11.82 -19.01 -1.74
C ARG A 29 12.36 -17.74 -1.09
N MET A 30 11.47 -16.79 -0.81
CA MET A 30 11.79 -15.48 -0.25
C MET A 30 10.85 -15.14 0.94
N PRO A 31 10.85 -15.94 2.01
CA PRO A 31 9.91 -15.79 3.13
C PRO A 31 10.11 -14.49 3.90
N LEU A 32 11.34 -14.00 4.06
CA LEU A 32 11.60 -12.75 4.77
C LEU A 32 11.18 -11.53 3.93
N SER A 33 11.45 -11.54 2.63
CA SER A 33 10.96 -10.51 1.71
C SER A 33 9.42 -10.50 1.65
N PHE A 34 8.78 -11.68 1.70
CA PHE A 34 7.33 -11.80 1.84
C PHE A 34 6.82 -11.17 3.14
N LEU A 35 7.47 -11.47 4.26
CA LEU A 35 7.08 -10.91 5.57
C LEU A 35 7.17 -9.38 5.58
N VAL A 36 8.24 -8.81 5.01
CA VAL A 36 8.40 -7.36 4.88
C VAL A 36 7.29 -6.76 4.02
N MET A 37 6.98 -7.38 2.88
CA MET A 37 5.88 -6.93 2.03
C MET A 37 4.54 -7.01 2.77
N LEU A 38 4.28 -8.10 3.48
CA LEU A 38 3.06 -8.30 4.26
C LEU A 38 2.89 -7.20 5.33
N PHE A 39 3.94 -6.87 6.08
CA PHE A 39 3.90 -5.81 7.08
C PHE A 39 3.66 -4.43 6.43
N GLY A 40 4.31 -4.17 5.30
CA GLY A 40 4.09 -2.95 4.52
C GLY A 40 2.65 -2.83 4.04
N ILE A 41 2.07 -3.93 3.55
CA ILE A 41 0.70 -4.00 3.06
C ILE A 41 -0.32 -3.81 4.19
N ILE A 42 -0.17 -4.54 5.30
CA ILE A 42 -1.06 -4.41 6.47
C ILE A 42 -1.00 -2.97 7.02
N GLY A 43 0.21 -2.39 7.10
CA GLY A 43 0.39 -1.00 7.50
C GLY A 43 -0.28 -0.02 6.55
N LEU A 44 -0.16 -0.20 5.25
CA LEU A 44 -0.79 0.67 4.24
C LEU A 44 -2.31 0.49 4.20
N ALA A 45 -2.79 -0.74 4.36
CA ALA A 45 -4.21 -1.05 4.50
C ALA A 45 -4.83 -0.41 5.75
N GLY A 46 -4.01 -0.14 6.77
CA GLY A 46 -4.46 0.42 8.04
C GLY A 46 -5.17 -0.61 8.91
N LEU A 47 -4.60 -1.81 8.99
CA LEU A 47 -5.08 -2.88 9.86
C LEU A 47 -4.19 -3.00 11.11
N PRO A 48 -4.77 -3.30 12.29
CA PRO A 48 -3.95 -3.58 13.47
C PRO A 48 -3.09 -4.84 13.21
N PRO A 49 -1.91 -4.96 13.78
CA PRO A 49 -1.27 -4.08 14.78
C PRO A 49 -0.39 -2.97 14.20
N MET A 50 -0.46 -2.65 12.91
CA MET A 50 0.45 -1.74 12.25
C MET A 50 0.10 -0.27 12.44
N ASN A 51 1.08 0.61 12.28
CA ASN A 51 0.97 2.06 12.50
C ASN A 51 -0.08 2.76 11.63
N GLY A 52 -0.35 2.25 10.42
CA GLY A 52 -1.36 2.81 9.54
C GLY A 52 -2.78 2.76 10.09
N PHE A 53 -3.06 1.81 11.01
CA PHE A 53 -4.35 1.77 11.70
C PHE A 53 -4.56 2.99 12.59
N VAL A 54 -3.57 3.38 13.38
CA VAL A 54 -3.66 4.53 14.29
C VAL A 54 -3.96 5.81 13.51
N SER A 55 -3.21 6.06 12.43
CA SER A 55 -3.40 7.27 11.60
C SER A 55 -4.76 7.29 10.90
N LYS A 56 -5.21 6.18 10.33
CA LYS A 56 -6.53 6.10 9.69
C LYS A 56 -7.65 6.25 10.71
N TRP A 57 -7.53 5.63 11.87
CA TRP A 57 -8.50 5.78 12.95
C TRP A 57 -8.65 7.25 13.36
N MET A 58 -7.53 8.00 13.50
CA MET A 58 -7.57 9.42 13.80
C MET A 58 -8.33 10.22 12.73
N VAL A 59 -8.02 9.97 11.44
CA VAL A 59 -8.70 10.63 10.32
C VAL A 59 -10.18 10.32 10.31
N TYR A 60 -10.56 9.04 10.41
CA TYR A 60 -11.96 8.63 10.40
C TYR A 60 -12.75 9.22 11.54
N ARG A 61 -12.15 9.21 12.72
CA ARG A 61 -12.75 9.82 13.90
C ARG A 61 -12.93 11.33 13.73
N ALA A 62 -11.91 12.05 13.26
CA ALA A 62 -12.00 13.49 13.01
C ALA A 62 -13.13 13.80 12.03
N LEU A 63 -13.24 13.08 10.92
CA LEU A 63 -14.30 13.29 9.93
C LEU A 63 -15.71 13.06 10.52
N LEU A 64 -15.87 12.08 11.40
CA LEU A 64 -17.16 11.81 12.07
C LEU A 64 -17.48 12.86 13.13
N THR A 65 -16.48 13.29 13.94
CA THR A 65 -16.70 14.28 15.00
C THR A 65 -16.97 15.68 14.46
N GLU A 66 -16.38 16.01 13.30
CA GLU A 66 -16.61 17.29 12.60
C GLU A 66 -17.89 17.26 11.72
N GLY A 67 -18.66 16.17 11.75
CA GLY A 67 -19.92 16.07 11.01
C GLY A 67 -19.73 16.02 9.49
N MET A 68 -18.65 15.40 8.99
CA MET A 68 -18.34 15.27 7.57
C MET A 68 -18.54 13.83 7.06
N PRO A 69 -19.77 13.26 7.09
CA PRO A 69 -20.02 11.86 6.79
C PRO A 69 -19.69 11.50 5.34
N LEU A 70 -19.86 12.42 4.40
CA LEU A 70 -19.54 12.19 2.99
C LEU A 70 -18.04 11.99 2.77
N LEU A 71 -17.20 12.81 3.43
CA LEU A 71 -15.74 12.65 3.37
C LEU A 71 -15.30 11.37 4.09
N PHE A 72 -15.97 10.99 5.18
CA PHE A 72 -15.72 9.70 5.83
C PHE A 72 -15.96 8.52 4.88
N VAL A 73 -17.10 8.49 4.18
CA VAL A 73 -17.39 7.46 3.18
C VAL A 73 -16.33 7.44 2.07
N GLY A 74 -15.94 8.61 1.57
CA GLY A 74 -14.86 8.73 0.58
C GLY A 74 -13.54 8.16 1.08
N ALA A 75 -13.17 8.44 2.33
CA ALA A 75 -11.94 7.93 2.95
C ALA A 75 -11.97 6.40 3.12
N VAL A 76 -13.13 5.82 3.47
CA VAL A 76 -13.32 4.36 3.56
C VAL A 76 -13.20 3.71 2.19
N ILE A 77 -13.83 4.28 1.16
CA ILE A 77 -13.72 3.80 -0.23
C ILE A 77 -12.25 3.86 -0.71
N GLY A 78 -11.54 4.96 -0.43
CA GLY A 78 -10.12 5.09 -0.75
C GLY A 78 -9.25 4.03 -0.05
N THR A 79 -9.60 3.67 1.19
CA THR A 79 -8.93 2.58 1.91
C THR A 79 -9.20 1.22 1.27
N LEU A 80 -10.44 0.95 0.85
CA LEU A 80 -10.78 -0.28 0.12
C LEU A 80 -9.99 -0.39 -1.18
N GLY A 81 -9.90 0.70 -1.96
CA GLY A 81 -9.07 0.76 -3.17
C GLY A 81 -7.59 0.45 -2.90
N THR A 82 -7.04 0.98 -1.79
CA THR A 82 -5.67 0.66 -1.35
C THR A 82 -5.51 -0.83 -1.05
N ILE A 83 -6.43 -1.42 -0.30
CA ILE A 83 -6.39 -2.85 0.05
C ILE A 83 -6.40 -3.72 -1.22
N LEU A 84 -7.29 -3.42 -2.16
CA LEU A 84 -7.38 -4.15 -3.42
C LEU A 84 -6.06 -4.07 -4.21
N SER A 85 -5.49 -2.87 -4.34
CA SER A 85 -4.24 -2.66 -5.08
C SER A 85 -3.07 -3.45 -4.49
N VAL A 86 -2.88 -3.40 -3.16
CA VAL A 86 -1.76 -4.10 -2.50
C VAL A 86 -2.01 -5.62 -2.42
N TYR A 87 -3.27 -6.06 -2.36
CA TYR A 87 -3.61 -7.47 -2.42
C TYR A 87 -3.20 -8.10 -3.77
N LYS A 88 -3.47 -7.41 -4.88
CA LYS A 88 -3.01 -7.83 -6.20
C LYS A 88 -1.49 -8.04 -6.22
N LEU A 89 -0.75 -7.12 -5.60
CA LEU A 89 0.71 -7.16 -5.58
C LEU A 89 1.22 -8.41 -4.84
N ILE A 90 0.80 -8.63 -3.59
CA ILE A 90 1.28 -9.76 -2.79
C ILE A 90 0.84 -11.11 -3.37
N HIS A 91 -0.39 -11.17 -3.89
CA HIS A 91 -0.92 -12.38 -4.49
C HIS A 91 -0.10 -12.80 -5.70
N ASN A 92 0.17 -11.89 -6.63
CA ASN A 92 0.85 -12.22 -7.87
C ASN A 92 2.36 -12.43 -7.71
N ILE A 93 2.98 -11.89 -6.68
CA ILE A 93 4.43 -12.07 -6.45
C ILE A 93 4.69 -13.31 -5.60
N PHE A 94 4.05 -13.40 -4.45
CA PHE A 94 4.42 -14.38 -3.41
C PHE A 94 3.48 -15.57 -3.30
N LEU A 95 2.18 -15.36 -3.55
CA LEU A 95 1.17 -16.40 -3.53
C LEU A 95 0.94 -16.90 -4.96
N GLY A 96 0.18 -17.93 -5.15
CA GLY A 96 -0.01 -18.52 -6.46
C GLY A 96 1.07 -19.55 -6.84
N GLN A 97 1.15 -19.91 -8.11
CA GLN A 97 2.02 -20.98 -8.59
C GLN A 97 3.47 -20.53 -8.77
N LEU A 98 4.41 -21.29 -8.20
CA LEU A 98 5.83 -21.06 -8.40
C LEU A 98 6.21 -21.45 -9.86
N ARG A 99 6.83 -20.51 -10.56
CA ARG A 99 7.32 -20.78 -11.91
C ARG A 99 8.59 -21.60 -11.89
N ILE A 100 8.74 -22.47 -12.90
CA ILE A 100 9.92 -23.32 -13.07
C ILE A 100 11.18 -22.46 -13.15
N GLU A 101 11.14 -21.32 -13.82
CA GLU A 101 12.24 -20.34 -13.95
C GLU A 101 12.73 -19.82 -12.59
N HIS A 102 11.85 -19.79 -11.59
CA HIS A 102 12.13 -19.24 -10.27
C HIS A 102 12.35 -20.29 -9.16
N VAL A 103 12.38 -21.58 -9.51
CA VAL A 103 12.64 -22.65 -8.53
C VAL A 103 14.00 -22.51 -7.85
N GLY A 104 15.01 -21.99 -8.56
CA GLY A 104 16.35 -21.72 -8.04
C GLY A 104 16.52 -20.40 -7.29
N VAL A 105 15.49 -19.56 -7.23
CA VAL A 105 15.55 -18.26 -6.55
C VAL A 105 15.76 -18.47 -5.05
N ARG A 106 16.64 -17.65 -4.48
CA ARG A 106 16.96 -17.60 -3.04
C ARG A 106 16.54 -16.26 -2.46
N GLU A 107 16.47 -16.20 -1.14
CA GLU A 107 16.19 -14.97 -0.39
C GLU A 107 17.15 -13.81 -0.77
N ALA A 108 16.69 -12.57 -0.58
CA ALA A 108 17.50 -11.38 -0.82
C ALA A 108 18.78 -11.38 0.04
N PRO A 109 19.85 -10.71 -0.39
CA PRO A 109 21.09 -10.62 0.39
C PRO A 109 20.85 -9.87 1.70
N LEU A 110 21.65 -10.18 2.73
CA LEU A 110 21.51 -9.59 4.07
C LEU A 110 21.60 -8.05 4.05
N SER A 111 22.40 -7.49 3.15
CA SER A 111 22.49 -6.03 2.97
C SER A 111 21.17 -5.36 2.60
N MET A 112 20.28 -6.07 1.92
CA MET A 112 18.92 -5.61 1.62
C MET A 112 17.94 -5.98 2.73
N LEU A 113 18.07 -7.18 3.30
CA LEU A 113 17.15 -7.68 4.33
C LEU A 113 17.22 -6.87 5.63
N ILE A 114 18.42 -6.48 6.09
CA ILE A 114 18.59 -5.75 7.34
C ILE A 114 17.75 -4.45 7.37
N PRO A 115 17.88 -3.53 6.40
CA PRO A 115 17.07 -2.32 6.40
C PRO A 115 15.57 -2.62 6.18
N MET A 116 15.23 -3.63 5.40
CA MET A 116 13.84 -4.04 5.18
C MET A 116 13.18 -4.53 6.47
N LEU A 117 13.85 -5.40 7.21
CA LEU A 117 13.37 -5.91 8.50
C LEU A 117 13.35 -4.80 9.56
N GLY A 118 14.34 -3.90 9.55
CA GLY A 118 14.36 -2.71 10.41
C GLY A 118 13.12 -1.82 10.19
N LEU A 119 12.78 -1.53 8.93
CA LEU A 119 11.56 -0.78 8.61
C LEU A 119 10.29 -1.53 9.04
N SER A 120 10.24 -2.85 8.87
CA SER A 120 9.11 -3.66 9.32
C SER A 120 8.95 -3.64 10.83
N ALA A 121 10.05 -3.70 11.57
CA ALA A 121 10.04 -3.55 13.03
C ALA A 121 9.53 -2.16 13.45
N ILE A 122 9.95 -1.10 12.78
CA ILE A 122 9.46 0.26 13.05
C ILE A 122 7.96 0.36 12.78
N ILE A 123 7.47 -0.19 11.66
CA ILE A 123 6.04 -0.20 11.31
C ILE A 123 5.22 -0.91 12.40
N PHE A 124 5.70 -2.06 12.87
CA PHE A 124 5.04 -2.83 13.92
C PHE A 124 5.10 -2.12 15.28
N LEU A 125 6.29 -1.70 15.70
CA LEU A 125 6.48 -1.07 17.02
C LEU A 125 5.72 0.25 17.12
N SER A 126 5.75 1.09 16.10
CA SER A 126 5.02 2.36 16.09
C SER A 126 3.49 2.19 15.97
N GLY A 127 3.03 1.02 15.55
CA GLY A 127 1.61 0.65 15.59
C GLY A 127 1.19 0.07 16.93
N PHE A 128 2.02 -0.81 17.51
CA PHE A 128 1.75 -1.44 18.80
C PHE A 128 1.89 -0.47 19.98
N ILE A 129 2.92 0.38 19.94
CA ILE A 129 3.21 1.41 20.96
C ILE A 129 3.29 2.78 20.25
N PRO A 130 2.15 3.40 19.92
CA PRO A 130 2.15 4.64 19.15
C PRO A 130 2.57 5.88 19.95
N GLY A 131 2.64 5.80 21.27
CA GLY A 131 2.96 6.93 22.15
C GLY A 131 4.19 7.73 21.74
N PRO A 132 5.36 7.14 21.47
CA PRO A 132 6.54 7.88 21.03
C PRO A 132 6.34 8.64 19.71
N ALA A 133 5.62 8.07 18.75
CA ALA A 133 5.30 8.74 17.51
C ALA A 133 4.30 9.89 17.71
N LEU A 134 3.30 9.69 18.58
CA LEU A 134 2.33 10.71 18.95
C LEU A 134 2.98 11.88 19.72
N ALA A 135 4.03 11.60 20.52
CA ALA A 135 4.80 12.65 21.20
C ALA A 135 5.45 13.62 20.19
N TRP A 136 6.00 13.12 19.09
CA TRP A 136 6.54 13.97 18.03
C TRP A 136 5.45 14.78 17.34
N VAL A 137 4.30 14.18 17.08
CA VAL A 137 3.14 14.90 16.51
C VAL A 137 2.69 16.02 17.44
N ALA A 138 2.58 15.77 18.76
CA ALA A 138 2.21 16.76 19.75
C ALA A 138 3.21 17.94 19.81
N GLN A 139 4.52 17.68 19.68
CA GLN A 139 5.52 18.75 19.59
C GLN A 139 5.30 19.64 18.36
N VAL A 140 5.02 19.04 17.20
CA VAL A 140 4.72 19.80 15.98
C VAL A 140 3.44 20.62 16.14
N GLN A 141 2.38 20.04 16.73
CA GLN A 141 1.13 20.77 17.02
C GLN A 141 1.38 21.99 17.91
N ARG A 142 2.20 21.82 18.96
CA ARG A 142 2.58 22.92 19.87
C ARG A 142 3.31 24.05 19.13
N LEU A 143 4.26 23.69 18.24
CA LEU A 143 4.99 24.69 17.44
C LEU A 143 4.08 25.46 16.49
N LEU A 144 3.01 24.82 16.00
CA LEU A 144 2.03 25.43 15.12
C LEU A 144 0.89 26.16 15.85
N GLY A 145 0.90 26.18 17.20
CA GLY A 145 -0.19 26.76 18.00
C GLY A 145 -1.50 25.99 17.91
N LEU A 146 -1.47 24.72 17.50
CA LEU A 146 -2.64 23.86 17.41
C LEU A 146 -2.89 23.14 18.75
N PRO A 147 -4.16 22.79 19.06
CA PRO A 147 -4.47 22.01 20.25
C PRO A 147 -3.79 20.62 20.15
N GLU A 148 -3.12 20.24 21.23
CA GLU A 148 -2.46 18.94 21.32
C GLU A 148 -3.50 17.83 21.52
N VAL A 149 -3.34 16.72 20.81
CA VAL A 149 -4.13 15.52 21.05
C VAL A 149 -3.57 14.81 22.28
N PRO A 150 -4.37 14.60 23.34
CA PRO A 150 -3.91 13.88 24.51
C PRO A 150 -3.60 12.43 24.16
N TYR A 151 -2.41 11.97 24.51
CA TYR A 151 -1.93 10.65 24.17
C TYR A 151 -1.35 9.93 25.40
N THR A 152 -1.33 8.61 25.33
CA THR A 152 -0.65 7.70 26.25
C THR A 152 0.37 6.86 25.52
N LEU A 153 1.08 6.00 26.24
CA LEU A 153 1.99 5.03 25.63
C LEU A 153 1.27 4.13 24.62
N GLY A 154 0.05 3.70 24.92
CA GLY A 154 -0.76 2.80 24.10
C GLY A 154 -1.58 3.47 23.01
N GLY A 155 -1.71 4.81 23.02
CA GLY A 155 -2.54 5.48 22.02
C GLY A 155 -3.07 6.84 22.42
N ILE A 156 -4.33 7.10 22.10
CA ILE A 156 -4.99 8.39 22.24
C ILE A 156 -6.07 8.31 23.31
N VAL A 157 -6.08 9.29 24.18
CA VAL A 157 -7.12 9.44 25.21
C VAL A 157 -7.94 10.68 24.90
N ASP A 158 -9.23 10.51 24.72
CA ASP A 158 -10.16 11.61 24.49
C ASP A 158 -11.50 11.27 25.17
N PRO A 159 -12.18 12.25 25.81
CA PRO A 159 -13.48 12.05 26.44
C PRO A 159 -14.56 11.50 25.48
N ARG A 160 -14.42 11.75 24.17
CA ARG A 160 -15.33 11.27 23.13
C ARG A 160 -14.98 9.89 22.59
N GLY A 161 -14.03 9.18 23.22
CA GLY A 161 -13.55 7.85 22.84
C GLY A 161 -12.06 7.84 22.53
N GLY A 162 -11.33 6.95 23.19
CA GLY A 162 -9.89 6.73 23.04
C GLY A 162 -9.57 5.54 22.14
N LEU A 163 -8.29 5.44 21.80
CA LEU A 163 -7.71 4.27 21.14
C LEU A 163 -6.56 3.77 22.01
N ASP A 164 -6.62 2.53 22.47
CA ASP A 164 -5.53 1.85 23.14
C ASP A 164 -5.09 0.65 22.29
N MET A 165 -3.96 0.82 21.61
CA MET A 165 -3.40 -0.21 20.73
C MET A 165 -2.85 -1.40 21.49
N ILE A 166 -2.34 -1.18 22.72
CA ILE A 166 -1.81 -2.28 23.55
C ILE A 166 -2.94 -3.24 23.90
N TRP A 167 -4.08 -2.72 24.35
CA TRP A 167 -5.27 -3.53 24.62
C TRP A 167 -5.82 -4.21 23.38
N LEU A 168 -5.97 -3.47 22.29
CA LEU A 168 -6.50 -3.97 21.03
C LEU A 168 -5.64 -5.12 20.49
N VAL A 169 -4.33 -4.93 20.44
CA VAL A 169 -3.40 -5.95 19.94
C VAL A 169 -3.31 -7.13 20.88
N SER A 170 -3.37 -6.91 22.20
CA SER A 170 -3.37 -8.00 23.20
C SER A 170 -4.60 -8.91 23.04
N ILE A 171 -5.78 -8.33 22.83
CA ILE A 171 -7.01 -9.10 22.57
C ILE A 171 -6.88 -9.88 21.25
N LEU A 172 -6.37 -9.25 20.20
CA LEU A 172 -6.14 -9.89 18.90
C LEU A 172 -5.18 -11.08 19.03
N MET A 173 -4.05 -10.87 19.69
CA MET A 173 -3.05 -11.93 19.92
C MET A 173 -3.58 -13.06 20.81
N ALA A 174 -4.37 -12.72 21.84
CA ALA A 174 -5.03 -13.73 22.66
C ALA A 174 -6.01 -14.59 21.84
N GLY A 175 -6.79 -13.95 20.94
CA GLY A 175 -7.65 -14.67 20.00
C GLY A 175 -6.89 -15.62 19.09
N PHE A 176 -5.77 -15.18 18.52
CA PHE A 176 -4.89 -16.06 17.73
C PHE A 176 -4.28 -17.20 18.57
N ALA A 177 -3.86 -16.91 19.80
CA ALA A 177 -3.32 -17.93 20.69
C ALA A 177 -4.37 -19.00 21.04
N VAL A 178 -5.61 -18.58 21.36
CA VAL A 178 -6.72 -19.52 21.61
C VAL A 178 -7.05 -20.31 20.35
N GLY A 179 -7.11 -19.68 19.19
CA GLY A 179 -7.33 -20.36 17.92
C GLY A 179 -6.23 -21.39 17.61
N ALA A 180 -4.97 -21.06 17.87
CA ALA A 180 -3.85 -21.96 17.72
C ALA A 180 -3.95 -23.13 18.72
N LEU A 181 -4.29 -22.89 19.99
CA LEU A 181 -4.48 -23.92 20.99
C LEU A 181 -5.59 -24.91 20.59
N VAL A 182 -6.72 -24.39 20.11
CA VAL A 182 -7.81 -25.23 19.62
C VAL A 182 -7.36 -26.05 18.42
N PHE A 183 -6.71 -25.42 17.44
CA PHE A 183 -6.24 -26.11 16.24
C PHE A 183 -5.21 -27.19 16.54
N TYR A 184 -4.22 -26.89 17.38
CA TYR A 184 -3.17 -27.85 17.70
C TYR A 184 -3.58 -28.87 18.79
N GLY A 185 -4.52 -28.51 19.69
CA GLY A 185 -5.00 -29.35 20.77
C GLY A 185 -6.11 -30.30 20.37
N LEU A 186 -7.09 -29.79 19.60
CA LEU A 186 -8.29 -30.54 19.21
C LEU A 186 -8.26 -30.95 17.74
N GLY A 187 -7.41 -30.33 16.92
CA GLY A 187 -7.29 -30.61 15.50
C GLY A 187 -6.71 -32.00 15.21
N ASN A 188 -7.34 -32.72 14.28
CA ASN A 188 -6.83 -34.00 13.82
C ASN A 188 -5.58 -33.74 12.95
N ARG A 189 -4.39 -34.08 13.48
CA ARG A 189 -3.11 -33.88 12.79
C ARG A 189 -2.96 -34.87 11.65
N SER A 190 -3.49 -34.57 10.47
CA SER A 190 -3.08 -35.26 9.28
C SER A 190 -1.63 -34.88 8.96
N LYS A 191 -0.71 -35.85 9.06
CA LYS A 191 0.71 -35.65 8.66
C LYS A 191 0.88 -35.55 7.14
N ARG A 192 -0.16 -35.79 6.37
CA ARG A 192 -0.16 -35.71 4.91
C ARG A 192 -1.04 -34.56 4.46
N VAL A 193 -0.45 -33.38 4.35
CA VAL A 193 -1.06 -32.29 3.61
C VAL A 193 -0.70 -32.53 2.15
N HIS A 194 -1.64 -33.03 1.36
CA HIS A 194 -1.52 -33.06 -0.08
C HIS A 194 -1.80 -31.60 -0.54
N GLN A 195 -0.78 -30.92 -1.05
CA GLN A 195 -1.00 -29.75 -1.89
C GLN A 195 -1.65 -30.25 -3.17
N LEU A 196 -2.97 -30.17 -3.21
CA LEU A 196 -3.70 -30.39 -4.44
C LEU A 196 -3.57 -29.11 -5.29
N ASP A 197 -3.44 -29.27 -6.58
CA ASP A 197 -3.51 -28.15 -7.51
C ASP A 197 -4.85 -27.43 -7.38
N ASN A 198 -4.85 -26.13 -7.72
CA ASN A 198 -6.09 -25.36 -7.72
C ASN A 198 -7.16 -26.06 -8.54
N TYR A 199 -8.42 -26.01 -8.07
CA TYR A 199 -9.54 -26.55 -8.82
C TYR A 199 -9.63 -25.89 -10.20
N ALA A 200 -9.39 -26.66 -11.23
CA ALA A 200 -9.32 -26.22 -12.61
C ALA A 200 -10.56 -26.61 -13.45
N GLY A 201 -11.69 -26.87 -12.80
CA GLY A 201 -12.93 -27.20 -13.49
C GLY A 201 -12.88 -28.48 -14.30
N GLY A 202 -12.05 -29.46 -13.90
CA GLY A 202 -11.87 -30.72 -14.61
C GLY A 202 -10.80 -30.72 -15.72
N HIS A 203 -10.12 -29.59 -15.91
CA HIS A 203 -8.96 -29.54 -16.81
C HIS A 203 -7.70 -30.01 -16.10
N PHE A 204 -6.88 -30.79 -16.79
CA PHE A 204 -5.56 -31.15 -16.28
C PHE A 204 -4.65 -29.92 -16.29
N LEU A 205 -4.04 -29.64 -15.14
CA LEU A 205 -3.07 -28.56 -15.00
C LEU A 205 -1.76 -28.99 -15.64
N THR A 206 -1.48 -28.52 -16.85
CA THR A 206 -0.19 -28.66 -17.49
C THR A 206 0.68 -27.45 -17.22
N ALA A 207 2.01 -27.60 -17.29
CA ALA A 207 2.96 -26.51 -17.07
C ALA A 207 2.76 -25.33 -18.02
N ASP A 208 2.09 -25.57 -19.15
CA ASP A 208 1.84 -24.58 -20.21
C ASP A 208 0.59 -23.73 -19.95
N VAL A 209 -0.31 -24.18 -19.05
CA VAL A 209 -1.56 -23.48 -18.76
C VAL A 209 -1.34 -22.53 -17.58
N ARG A 210 -1.50 -21.24 -17.84
CA ARG A 210 -1.39 -20.20 -16.82
C ARG A 210 -2.69 -20.05 -16.05
N TYR A 211 -2.66 -20.37 -14.76
CA TYR A 211 -3.77 -20.13 -13.82
C TYR A 211 -3.63 -18.83 -13.04
N GLN A 212 -2.55 -18.08 -13.28
CA GLN A 212 -2.29 -16.79 -12.67
C GLN A 212 -2.48 -15.69 -13.72
N TYR A 213 -3.36 -14.75 -13.43
CA TYR A 213 -3.68 -13.63 -14.32
C TYR A 213 -3.60 -12.33 -13.53
N SER A 214 -2.62 -11.52 -13.85
CA SER A 214 -2.52 -10.15 -13.31
C SER A 214 -3.36 -9.16 -14.12
N ASP A 215 -3.53 -9.38 -15.41
CA ASP A 215 -4.22 -8.45 -16.31
C ASP A 215 -5.72 -8.36 -16.04
N ASN A 216 -6.35 -9.50 -15.70
CA ASN A 216 -7.77 -9.58 -15.35
C ASN A 216 -8.04 -9.88 -13.87
N PHE A 217 -7.14 -9.48 -13.00
CA PHE A 217 -7.21 -9.79 -11.56
C PHE A 217 -8.53 -9.37 -10.91
N TYR A 218 -9.10 -8.26 -11.34
CA TYR A 218 -10.36 -7.73 -10.84
C TYR A 218 -11.57 -8.03 -11.74
N ALA A 219 -11.47 -9.00 -12.65
CA ALA A 219 -12.58 -9.32 -13.57
C ALA A 219 -13.90 -9.62 -12.87
N GLY A 220 -13.88 -10.37 -11.77
CA GLY A 220 -15.08 -10.65 -10.97
C GLY A 220 -15.70 -9.41 -10.33
N LEU A 221 -14.85 -8.52 -9.77
CA LEU A 221 -15.30 -7.24 -9.22
C LEU A 221 -15.85 -6.36 -10.33
N MET A 222 -15.16 -6.26 -11.46
CA MET A 222 -15.60 -5.47 -12.61
C MET A 222 -16.88 -6.02 -13.25
N HIS A 223 -17.15 -7.32 -13.12
CA HIS A 223 -18.43 -7.90 -13.54
C HIS A 223 -19.58 -7.39 -12.66
N LEU A 224 -19.37 -7.29 -11.34
CA LEU A 224 -20.40 -6.81 -10.40
C LEU A 224 -20.68 -5.31 -10.54
N ILE A 225 -19.63 -4.50 -10.65
CA ILE A 225 -19.77 -3.03 -10.68
C ILE A 225 -19.70 -2.44 -12.08
N GLY A 226 -19.43 -3.27 -13.10
CA GLY A 226 -19.07 -2.84 -14.46
C GLY A 226 -20.13 -2.00 -15.15
N GLY A 227 -21.40 -2.25 -14.92
CA GLY A 227 -22.48 -1.44 -15.48
C GLY A 227 -22.49 0.00 -14.95
N TRP A 228 -22.31 0.15 -13.63
CA TRP A 228 -22.24 1.44 -12.98
C TRP A 228 -20.89 2.14 -13.24
N TYR A 229 -19.79 1.40 -13.19
CA TYR A 229 -18.46 1.92 -13.44
C TYR A 229 -18.32 2.45 -14.88
N ARG A 230 -18.72 1.67 -15.89
CA ARG A 230 -18.61 2.05 -17.30
C ARG A 230 -19.50 3.25 -17.66
N GLY A 231 -20.71 3.34 -17.08
CA GLY A 231 -21.60 4.45 -17.37
C GLY A 231 -21.17 5.77 -16.75
N THR A 232 -20.70 5.75 -15.51
CA THR A 232 -20.45 6.97 -14.72
C THR A 232 -18.96 7.36 -14.70
N PHE A 233 -18.10 6.39 -14.38
CA PHE A 233 -16.68 6.71 -14.19
C PHE A 233 -15.88 6.83 -15.50
N GLN A 234 -16.19 6.07 -16.53
CA GLN A 234 -15.53 6.24 -17.83
C GLN A 234 -15.86 7.58 -18.48
N TRP A 235 -17.09 8.05 -18.29
CA TRP A 235 -17.46 9.38 -18.74
C TRP A 235 -16.70 10.48 -17.98
N LEU A 236 -16.61 10.37 -16.65
CA LEU A 236 -15.84 11.29 -15.80
C LEU A 236 -14.34 11.26 -16.14
N GLU A 237 -13.78 10.07 -16.32
CA GLU A 237 -12.37 9.88 -16.68
C GLU A 237 -12.10 10.47 -18.06
N GLY A 238 -12.97 10.24 -19.04
CA GLY A 238 -12.88 10.84 -20.36
C GLY A 238 -12.99 12.37 -20.34
N ALA A 239 -13.88 12.92 -19.55
CA ALA A 239 -14.01 14.38 -19.39
C ALA A 239 -12.77 14.99 -18.71
N PHE A 240 -12.22 14.31 -17.69
CA PHE A 240 -11.04 14.78 -16.97
C PHE A 240 -9.76 14.69 -17.83
N THR A 241 -9.56 13.60 -18.54
CA THR A 241 -8.44 13.47 -19.48
C THR A 241 -8.50 14.49 -20.60
N SER A 242 -9.69 14.73 -21.18
CA SER A 242 -9.89 15.76 -22.18
C SER A 242 -9.59 17.17 -21.65
N ALA A 243 -9.97 17.47 -20.41
CA ALA A 243 -9.65 18.73 -19.76
C ALA A 243 -8.14 18.88 -19.50
N LEU A 244 -7.46 17.82 -19.09
CA LEU A 244 -6.00 17.81 -18.92
C LEU A 244 -5.27 17.98 -20.25
N ASP A 245 -5.72 17.33 -21.31
CA ASP A 245 -5.14 17.45 -22.65
C ASP A 245 -5.29 18.87 -23.18
N LEU A 246 -6.47 19.49 -22.98
CA LEU A 246 -6.70 20.89 -23.33
C LEU A 246 -5.80 21.85 -22.55
N ALA A 247 -5.68 21.63 -21.24
CA ALA A 247 -4.78 22.42 -20.38
C ALA A 247 -3.32 22.25 -20.78
N SER A 248 -2.90 21.03 -21.08
CA SER A 248 -1.55 20.72 -21.57
C SER A 248 -1.27 21.40 -22.92
N TYR A 249 -2.23 21.36 -23.83
CA TYR A 249 -2.12 22.03 -25.12
C TYR A 249 -2.00 23.56 -24.97
N ALA A 250 -2.86 24.15 -24.12
CA ALA A 250 -2.81 25.58 -23.82
C ALA A 250 -1.48 25.98 -23.17
N MET A 251 -1.00 25.20 -22.23
CA MET A 251 0.26 25.43 -21.54
C MET A 251 1.45 25.32 -22.50
N ASN A 252 1.48 24.29 -23.35
CA ASN A 252 2.48 24.17 -24.42
C ASN A 252 2.47 25.34 -25.39
N GLY A 253 1.28 25.85 -25.74
CA GLY A 253 1.12 27.06 -26.56
C GLY A 253 1.71 28.28 -25.87
N LEU A 254 1.41 28.48 -24.58
CA LEU A 254 1.98 29.56 -23.75
C LEU A 254 3.50 29.47 -23.64
N PHE A 255 4.05 28.29 -23.39
CA PHE A 255 5.50 28.10 -23.30
C PHE A 255 6.19 28.36 -24.65
N ARG A 256 5.60 27.95 -25.77
CA ARG A 256 6.13 28.27 -27.11
C ARG A 256 6.13 29.75 -27.41
N MET A 257 5.10 30.49 -26.97
CA MET A 257 5.04 31.95 -27.14
C MET A 257 5.96 32.68 -26.14
N ALA A 258 6.16 32.16 -24.94
CA ALA A 258 7.01 32.79 -23.93
C ALA A 258 8.51 32.67 -24.24
N GLN A 259 8.94 31.63 -24.95
CA GLN A 259 10.36 31.44 -25.29
C GLN A 259 10.96 32.61 -26.08
N PRO A 260 10.36 33.12 -27.17
CA PRO A 260 10.91 34.27 -27.87
C PRO A 260 10.84 35.59 -27.07
N ILE A 261 9.82 35.74 -26.21
CA ILE A 261 9.70 36.90 -25.32
C ILE A 261 10.78 36.88 -24.23
N LEU A 262 11.05 35.75 -23.62
CA LEU A 262 12.14 35.57 -22.64
C LEU A 262 13.51 35.81 -23.27
N LEU A 263 13.72 35.41 -24.50
CA LEU A 263 14.95 35.61 -25.23
C LEU A 263 15.16 37.11 -25.55
N VAL A 264 14.10 37.80 -25.97
CA VAL A 264 14.13 39.26 -26.19
C VAL A 264 14.38 40.01 -24.88
N LEU A 265 13.74 39.64 -23.78
CA LEU A 265 14.00 40.25 -22.47
C LEU A 265 15.41 40.00 -21.98
N ALA A 266 15.94 38.78 -22.12
CA ALA A 266 17.32 38.45 -21.74
C ALA A 266 18.35 39.25 -22.56
N THR A 267 18.16 39.39 -23.87
CA THR A 267 19.04 40.20 -24.74
C THR A 267 18.94 41.68 -24.40
N ALA A 268 17.76 42.21 -24.12
CA ALA A 268 17.58 43.60 -23.69
C ALA A 268 18.25 43.89 -22.34
N VAL A 269 18.13 43.00 -21.36
CA VAL A 269 18.82 43.11 -20.06
C VAL A 269 20.34 43.04 -20.22
N ALA A 270 20.83 42.14 -21.07
CA ALA A 270 22.28 42.03 -21.36
C ALA A 270 22.81 43.30 -22.08
N ALA A 271 22.05 43.86 -23.01
CA ALA A 271 22.42 45.10 -23.69
C ALA A 271 22.44 46.32 -22.75
N LEU A 272 21.46 46.41 -21.84
CA LEU A 272 21.43 47.46 -20.80
C LEU A 272 22.58 47.31 -19.81
N ALA A 273 22.90 46.09 -19.38
CA ALA A 273 24.04 45.84 -18.52
C ALA A 273 25.38 46.19 -19.17
N TRP A 274 25.51 45.96 -20.49
CA TRP A 274 26.70 46.36 -21.25
C TRP A 274 26.78 47.87 -21.49
N ALA A 275 25.67 48.54 -21.68
CA ALA A 275 25.63 50.01 -21.86
C ALA A 275 25.87 50.76 -20.54
N SER A 276 25.73 50.09 -19.37
CA SER A 276 25.95 50.67 -18.05
C SER A 276 27.36 50.38 -17.49
N ALA A 277 28.13 49.56 -18.15
CA ALA A 277 29.56 49.22 -17.82
C ALA A 277 30.50 50.05 -18.68
#